data_7fbdf1106b23195ada987494e03bd27d
#
_entry.id   7fbdf1106b23195ada987494e03bd27d
#
_cell.length_a   1.000
_cell.length_b   1.000
_cell.length_c   1.000
_cell.angle_alpha   90.00
_cell.angle_beta   90.00
_cell.angle_gamma   90.00
#
_symmetry.space_group_name_H-M   'P 1'
#
loop_
_entity.id
_entity.type
_entity.pdbx_description
1 polymer ?
#
loop_
_entity_poly.entity_id
_entity_poly.type
_entity_poly.pdbx_seq_one_letter_code
_entity_poly.pdbx_strand_id
1 'polypeptide(L)'
;MSASTDVRTVAAMAGSVIAAMLGAVLWRVCGLPLPWLVGSLYAVAFARIAGVPLLPPPAAKQGGQWVIGTNMGLYFTSTVAAELLVHAPLIVGMAIASVLMGMLGAAALLRLRLADAATAFFAAMPGGASEMASLSDLWQASVDRVAAAHATRVMLVVLVVPLAVTVVGADAAPAVVRGDVDWLRLALVAAASLAGVALFRLVGIPNAWVLGTLAVVAGMGIGGMRLSALPAWLAAAGQMLIGISLGCRFGPGFVRRSPAFLSGILGVSVGFLLATAVGAAALASMADLTFPNLLLSFAPGGIAEMSITASRLNLDVPLVVASHIVRMTLLTMLAPGIFRLFARLCRATISRR
;
A
#
# COMPACT_ATOMS: atom_id res chain seq x y z
N MET A 1 3.05 -29.58 27.01
CA MET A 1 3.68 -28.85 25.89
C MET A 1 2.88 -27.63 25.40
N SER A 2 1.60 -27.45 25.71
CA SER A 2 0.78 -26.33 25.19
C SER A 2 1.02 -24.96 25.87
N ALA A 3 1.14 -24.89 27.19
CA ALA A 3 1.24 -23.64 27.93
C ALA A 3 2.52 -22.81 27.63
N SER A 4 3.67 -23.46 27.42
CA SER A 4 4.95 -22.77 27.13
C SER A 4 4.98 -22.18 25.70
N THR A 5 4.25 -22.77 24.76
CA THR A 5 4.13 -22.28 23.39
C THR A 5 3.26 -21.02 23.36
N ASP A 6 2.19 -20.99 24.16
CA ASP A 6 1.30 -19.82 24.28
C ASP A 6 2.00 -18.60 24.88
N VAL A 7 2.79 -18.79 25.94
CA VAL A 7 3.54 -17.70 26.60
C VAL A 7 4.57 -17.08 25.63
N ARG A 8 5.31 -17.90 24.88
CA ARG A 8 6.29 -17.40 23.88
C ARG A 8 5.61 -16.63 22.75
N THR A 9 4.47 -17.10 22.29
CA THR A 9 3.69 -16.44 21.24
C THR A 9 3.17 -15.09 21.72
N VAL A 10 2.59 -15.03 22.93
CA VAL A 10 2.13 -13.79 23.53
C VAL A 10 3.28 -12.80 23.75
N ALA A 11 4.42 -13.26 24.25
CA ALA A 11 5.61 -12.43 24.41
C ALA A 11 6.12 -11.87 23.07
N ALA A 12 6.12 -12.67 21.99
CA ALA A 12 6.51 -12.23 20.67
C ALA A 12 5.55 -11.17 20.08
N MET A 13 4.24 -11.29 20.33
CA MET A 13 3.25 -10.29 19.95
C MET A 13 3.40 -9.00 20.75
N ALA A 14 3.55 -9.10 22.08
CA ALA A 14 3.80 -7.93 22.94
C ALA A 14 5.10 -7.23 22.54
N GLY A 15 6.15 -7.99 22.25
CA GLY A 15 7.43 -7.48 21.76
C GLY A 15 7.29 -6.68 20.46
N SER A 16 6.44 -7.12 19.53
CA SER A 16 6.21 -6.38 18.29
C SER A 16 5.46 -5.05 18.53
N VAL A 17 4.51 -5.00 19.46
CA VAL A 17 3.81 -3.77 19.84
C VAL A 17 4.78 -2.81 20.52
N ILE A 18 5.61 -3.29 21.43
CA ILE A 18 6.63 -2.47 22.13
C ILE A 18 7.64 -1.92 21.12
N ALA A 19 8.18 -2.75 20.24
CA ALA A 19 9.12 -2.31 19.20
C ALA A 19 8.50 -1.27 18.27
N ALA A 20 7.25 -1.48 17.87
CA ALA A 20 6.49 -0.54 17.03
C ALA A 20 6.28 0.80 17.73
N MET A 21 5.91 0.79 19.02
CA MET A 21 5.70 2.01 19.80
C MET A 21 7.00 2.80 19.97
N LEU A 22 8.10 2.12 20.35
CA LEU A 22 9.41 2.75 20.49
C LEU A 22 9.88 3.34 19.16
N GLY A 23 9.72 2.61 18.04
CA GLY A 23 10.05 3.10 16.72
C GLY A 23 9.22 4.32 16.32
N ALA A 24 7.91 4.30 16.59
CA ALA A 24 7.04 5.42 16.29
C ALA A 24 7.39 6.68 17.12
N VAL A 25 7.70 6.51 18.40
CA VAL A 25 8.12 7.61 19.28
C VAL A 25 9.46 8.19 18.82
N LEU A 26 10.45 7.33 18.55
CA LEU A 26 11.76 7.77 18.05
C LEU A 26 11.62 8.54 16.71
N TRP A 27 10.82 8.02 15.77
CA TRP A 27 10.55 8.65 14.49
C TRP A 27 9.89 10.03 14.63
N ARG A 28 8.98 10.15 15.60
CA ARG A 28 8.30 11.41 15.94
C ARG A 28 9.27 12.43 16.56
N VAL A 29 10.16 11.99 17.45
CA VAL A 29 11.18 12.86 18.06
C VAL A 29 12.16 13.39 17.01
N CYS A 30 12.48 12.58 16.00
CA CYS A 30 13.30 13.01 14.86
C CYS A 30 12.56 13.94 13.87
N GLY A 31 11.30 14.30 14.11
CA GLY A 31 10.52 15.17 13.22
C GLY A 31 10.16 14.54 11.86
N LEU A 32 10.24 13.22 11.75
CA LEU A 32 10.02 12.52 10.48
C LEU A 32 8.52 12.26 10.23
N PRO A 33 8.09 12.25 8.96
CA PRO A 33 6.68 12.05 8.61
C PRO A 33 6.18 10.65 8.95
N LEU A 34 4.86 10.52 9.20
CA LEU A 34 4.17 9.24 9.41
C LEU A 34 4.75 8.36 10.54
N PRO A 35 4.98 8.90 11.76
CA PRO A 35 5.66 8.16 12.82
C PRO A 35 4.99 6.82 13.16
N TRP A 36 3.66 6.79 13.21
CA TRP A 36 2.90 5.60 13.59
C TRP A 36 2.93 4.49 12.53
N LEU A 37 3.12 4.83 11.26
CA LEU A 37 3.25 3.85 10.18
C LEU A 37 4.72 3.49 9.94
N VAL A 38 5.54 4.50 9.61
CA VAL A 38 6.92 4.30 9.14
C VAL A 38 7.82 3.88 10.29
N GLY A 39 7.76 4.59 11.42
CA GLY A 39 8.56 4.25 12.61
C GLY A 39 8.27 2.85 13.12
N SER A 40 6.99 2.47 13.20
CA SER A 40 6.59 1.12 13.60
C SER A 40 7.08 0.05 12.62
N LEU A 41 6.93 0.29 11.32
CA LEU A 41 7.36 -0.64 10.26
C LEU A 41 8.87 -0.91 10.35
N TYR A 42 9.67 0.16 10.39
CA TYR A 42 11.12 0.04 10.37
C TYR A 42 11.67 -0.59 11.65
N ALA A 43 11.16 -0.20 12.83
CA ALA A 43 11.59 -0.79 14.10
C ALA A 43 11.32 -2.30 14.15
N VAL A 44 10.12 -2.72 13.75
CA VAL A 44 9.75 -4.14 13.71
C VAL A 44 10.55 -4.88 12.64
N ALA A 45 10.74 -4.31 11.44
CA ALA A 45 11.52 -4.91 10.37
C ALA A 45 12.98 -5.12 10.76
N PHE A 46 13.64 -4.12 11.32
CA PHE A 46 15.04 -4.23 11.77
C PHE A 46 15.21 -5.25 12.91
N ALA A 47 14.31 -5.22 13.90
CA ALA A 47 14.33 -6.21 14.98
C ALA A 47 14.15 -7.64 14.45
N ARG A 48 13.25 -7.85 13.49
CA ARG A 48 13.04 -9.15 12.82
C ARG A 48 14.27 -9.60 12.01
N ILE A 49 14.88 -8.69 11.26
CA ILE A 49 16.11 -8.97 10.49
C ILE A 49 17.26 -9.31 11.44
N ALA A 50 17.34 -8.65 12.60
CA ALA A 50 18.31 -8.95 13.67
C ALA A 50 18.05 -10.26 14.39
N GLY A 51 16.95 -10.97 14.08
CA GLY A 51 16.64 -12.29 14.66
C GLY A 51 15.73 -12.26 15.88
N VAL A 52 15.20 -11.09 16.27
CA VAL A 52 14.22 -11.02 17.37
C VAL A 52 12.92 -11.72 16.94
N PRO A 53 12.38 -12.66 17.73
CA PRO A 53 11.20 -13.44 17.38
C PRO A 53 9.92 -12.63 17.58
N LEU A 54 9.67 -11.64 16.72
CA LEU A 54 8.46 -10.81 16.74
C LEU A 54 7.37 -11.44 15.87
N LEU A 55 6.11 -11.36 16.34
CA LEU A 55 4.93 -11.83 15.62
C LEU A 55 3.87 -10.73 15.58
N PRO A 56 3.12 -10.57 14.48
CA PRO A 56 2.02 -9.63 14.44
C PRO A 56 0.89 -10.14 15.35
N PRO A 57 0.21 -9.28 16.11
CA PRO A 57 -1.01 -9.64 16.80
C PRO A 57 -2.05 -10.24 15.85
N PRO A 58 -2.90 -11.19 16.29
CA PRO A 58 -3.99 -11.70 15.49
C PRO A 58 -4.85 -10.56 14.93
N ALA A 59 -5.24 -10.66 13.68
CA ALA A 59 -6.02 -9.63 12.98
C ALA A 59 -5.40 -8.21 12.95
N ALA A 60 -4.11 -8.02 13.27
CA ALA A 60 -3.47 -6.72 13.21
C ALA A 60 -3.59 -6.08 11.82
N LYS A 61 -3.33 -6.85 10.76
CA LYS A 61 -3.51 -6.39 9.38
C LYS A 61 -4.96 -5.98 9.12
N GLN A 62 -5.90 -6.83 9.51
CA GLN A 62 -7.33 -6.62 9.30
C GLN A 62 -7.85 -5.40 10.07
N GLY A 63 -7.53 -5.30 11.35
CA GLY A 63 -7.91 -4.15 12.18
C GLY A 63 -7.33 -2.83 11.67
N GLY A 64 -6.03 -2.84 11.31
CA GLY A 64 -5.40 -1.68 10.69
C GLY A 64 -6.05 -1.28 9.36
N GLN A 65 -6.34 -2.25 8.49
CA GLN A 65 -7.02 -2.03 7.22
C GLN A 65 -8.44 -1.48 7.40
N TRP A 66 -9.18 -1.99 8.37
CA TRP A 66 -10.52 -1.52 8.71
C TRP A 66 -10.51 -0.05 9.16
N VAL A 67 -9.64 0.31 10.11
CA VAL A 67 -9.51 1.70 10.59
C VAL A 67 -9.13 2.64 9.44
N ILE A 68 -8.18 2.24 8.61
CA ILE A 68 -7.69 3.06 7.50
C ILE A 68 -8.74 3.19 6.41
N GLY A 69 -9.41 2.09 6.04
CA GLY A 69 -10.50 2.12 5.06
C GLY A 69 -11.67 3.00 5.52
N THR A 70 -12.03 2.95 6.81
CA THR A 70 -13.00 3.87 7.41
C THR A 70 -12.54 5.32 7.26
N ASN A 71 -11.30 5.62 7.68
CA ASN A 71 -10.76 6.98 7.59
C ASN A 71 -10.75 7.52 6.16
N MET A 72 -10.40 6.68 5.18
CA MET A 72 -10.40 7.07 3.76
C MET A 72 -11.81 7.35 3.26
N GLY A 73 -12.79 6.52 3.63
CA GLY A 73 -14.18 6.68 3.21
C GLY A 73 -14.79 8.01 3.63
N LEU A 74 -14.35 8.56 4.76
CA LEU A 74 -14.83 9.84 5.28
C LEU A 74 -14.49 11.06 4.37
N TYR A 75 -13.54 10.92 3.46
CA TYR A 75 -13.17 12.00 2.52
C TYR A 75 -14.07 12.02 1.28
N PHE A 76 -14.91 11.01 1.06
CA PHE A 76 -15.77 10.93 -0.13
C PHE A 76 -17.11 11.63 0.12
N THR A 77 -17.36 12.67 -0.64
CA THR A 77 -18.64 13.40 -0.69
C THR A 77 -19.19 13.34 -2.11
N SER A 78 -20.44 13.79 -2.33
CA SER A 78 -21.03 13.87 -3.66
C SER A 78 -20.22 14.79 -4.61
N THR A 79 -19.70 15.90 -4.08
CA THR A 79 -18.85 16.84 -4.83
C THR A 79 -17.55 16.17 -5.27
N VAL A 80 -16.87 15.53 -4.33
CA VAL A 80 -15.61 14.81 -4.60
C VAL A 80 -15.81 13.68 -5.61
N ALA A 81 -16.93 12.95 -5.52
CA ALA A 81 -17.24 11.90 -6.50
C ALA A 81 -17.40 12.46 -7.92
N ALA A 82 -18.03 13.62 -8.07
CA ALA A 82 -18.15 14.31 -9.37
C ALA A 82 -16.78 14.77 -9.90
N GLU A 83 -15.93 15.34 -9.06
CA GLU A 83 -14.56 15.73 -9.43
C GLU A 83 -13.71 14.53 -9.88
N LEU A 84 -13.81 13.38 -9.19
CA LEU A 84 -13.11 12.17 -9.59
C LEU A 84 -13.54 11.64 -10.97
N LEU A 85 -14.80 11.83 -11.37
CA LEU A 85 -15.26 11.46 -12.71
C LEU A 85 -14.59 12.33 -13.78
N VAL A 86 -14.37 13.61 -13.52
CA VAL A 86 -13.63 14.51 -14.42
C VAL A 86 -12.18 14.03 -14.58
N HIS A 87 -11.55 13.57 -13.51
CA HIS A 87 -10.18 13.07 -13.54
C HIS A 87 -10.05 11.58 -13.94
N ALA A 88 -11.16 10.88 -14.23
CA ALA A 88 -11.13 9.46 -14.57
C ALA A 88 -10.18 9.10 -15.73
N PRO A 89 -10.11 9.86 -16.85
CA PRO A 89 -9.15 9.57 -17.92
C PRO A 89 -7.70 9.63 -17.46
N LEU A 90 -7.35 10.60 -16.60
CA LEU A 90 -6.03 10.76 -16.01
C LEU A 90 -5.70 9.57 -15.09
N ILE A 91 -6.64 9.18 -14.22
CA ILE A 91 -6.49 8.04 -13.30
C ILE A 91 -6.23 6.75 -14.08
N VAL A 92 -7.01 6.49 -15.12
CA VAL A 92 -6.83 5.30 -15.99
C VAL A 92 -5.49 5.39 -16.73
N GLY A 93 -5.11 6.55 -17.24
CA GLY A 93 -3.81 6.77 -17.90
C GLY A 93 -2.62 6.45 -16.97
N MET A 94 -2.65 6.94 -15.73
CA MET A 94 -1.63 6.62 -14.71
C MET A 94 -1.61 5.12 -14.38
N ALA A 95 -2.76 4.46 -14.31
CA ALA A 95 -2.84 3.03 -14.06
C ALA A 95 -2.19 2.22 -15.22
N ILE A 96 -2.49 2.56 -16.48
CA ILE A 96 -1.88 1.94 -17.65
C ILE A 96 -0.37 2.17 -17.68
N ALA A 97 0.08 3.42 -17.44
CA ALA A 97 1.50 3.75 -17.38
C ALA A 97 2.23 2.95 -16.28
N SER A 98 1.59 2.74 -15.12
CA SER A 98 2.12 1.89 -14.05
C SER A 98 2.32 0.44 -14.49
N VAL A 99 1.38 -0.11 -15.27
CA VAL A 99 1.49 -1.46 -15.84
C VAL A 99 2.67 -1.55 -16.82
N LEU A 100 2.81 -0.58 -17.70
CA LEU A 100 3.92 -0.53 -18.67
C LEU A 100 5.27 -0.43 -17.94
N MET A 101 5.37 0.40 -16.93
CA MET A 101 6.58 0.48 -16.09
C MET A 101 6.87 -0.87 -15.40
N GLY A 102 5.84 -1.58 -14.91
CA GLY A 102 5.97 -2.93 -14.37
C GLY A 102 6.54 -3.92 -15.37
N MET A 103 6.05 -3.89 -16.63
CA MET A 103 6.58 -4.72 -17.70
C MET A 103 8.05 -4.41 -18.01
N LEU A 104 8.43 -3.13 -18.02
CA LEU A 104 9.83 -2.72 -18.19
C LEU A 104 10.72 -3.21 -17.04
N GLY A 105 10.26 -3.09 -15.81
CA GLY A 105 10.93 -3.62 -14.63
C GLY A 105 11.09 -5.14 -14.69
N ALA A 106 10.06 -5.86 -15.11
CA ALA A 106 10.12 -7.31 -15.32
C ALA A 106 11.13 -7.69 -16.39
N ALA A 107 11.13 -6.96 -17.52
CA ALA A 107 12.11 -7.16 -18.57
C ALA A 107 13.54 -6.91 -18.13
N ALA A 108 13.76 -5.89 -17.27
CA ALA A 108 15.07 -5.61 -16.68
C ALA A 108 15.54 -6.76 -15.78
N LEU A 109 14.70 -7.26 -14.87
CA LEU A 109 15.04 -8.40 -14.00
C LEU A 109 15.37 -9.65 -14.80
N LEU A 110 14.61 -9.91 -15.89
CA LEU A 110 14.84 -11.04 -16.76
C LEU A 110 16.16 -10.90 -17.55
N ARG A 111 16.44 -9.72 -18.11
CA ARG A 111 17.70 -9.45 -18.84
C ARG A 111 18.93 -9.56 -17.94
N LEU A 112 18.81 -9.13 -16.69
CA LEU A 112 19.86 -9.27 -15.69
C LEU A 112 19.97 -10.69 -15.13
N ARG A 113 19.15 -11.63 -15.59
CA ARG A 113 19.09 -13.03 -15.15
C ARG A 113 18.88 -13.19 -13.64
N LEU A 114 18.17 -12.27 -13.04
CA LEU A 114 17.90 -12.27 -11.58
C LEU A 114 16.71 -13.13 -11.20
N ALA A 115 15.81 -13.41 -12.15
CA ALA A 115 14.64 -14.26 -11.96
C ALA A 115 14.17 -14.87 -13.28
N ASP A 116 13.38 -15.94 -13.20
CA ASP A 116 12.60 -16.47 -14.32
C ASP A 116 11.50 -15.50 -14.76
N ALA A 117 10.89 -15.73 -15.94
CA ALA A 117 9.93 -14.81 -16.51
C ALA A 117 8.68 -14.57 -15.64
N ALA A 118 8.18 -15.62 -14.98
CA ALA A 118 7.00 -15.51 -14.14
C ALA A 118 7.34 -14.75 -12.84
N THR A 119 8.43 -15.13 -12.16
CA THR A 119 8.89 -14.45 -10.94
C THR A 119 9.22 -12.99 -11.23
N ALA A 120 9.93 -12.67 -12.32
CA ALA A 120 10.27 -11.31 -12.72
C ALA A 120 9.01 -10.45 -12.96
N PHE A 121 8.02 -11.01 -13.67
CA PHE A 121 6.77 -10.32 -13.97
C PHE A 121 5.98 -9.99 -12.68
N PHE A 122 5.63 -11.01 -11.89
CA PHE A 122 4.82 -10.79 -10.69
C PHE A 122 5.55 -9.98 -9.61
N ALA A 123 6.87 -10.07 -9.53
CA ALA A 123 7.68 -9.26 -8.61
C ALA A 123 7.73 -7.78 -9.00
N ALA A 124 7.78 -7.47 -10.30
CA ALA A 124 7.89 -6.09 -10.79
C ALA A 124 6.53 -5.38 -10.88
N MET A 125 5.41 -6.09 -11.09
CA MET A 125 4.10 -5.46 -11.22
C MET A 125 3.69 -4.67 -9.98
N PRO A 126 3.18 -3.41 -10.14
CA PRO A 126 2.78 -2.55 -9.02
C PRO A 126 1.36 -2.88 -8.52
N GLY A 127 1.08 -4.16 -8.30
CA GLY A 127 -0.17 -4.68 -7.74
C GLY A 127 -0.13 -4.86 -6.24
N GLY A 128 -1.22 -5.38 -5.66
CA GLY A 128 -1.27 -5.76 -4.26
C GLY A 128 -0.35 -6.96 -3.98
N ALA A 129 0.41 -6.90 -2.89
CA ALA A 129 1.39 -7.94 -2.57
C ALA A 129 0.76 -9.34 -2.41
N SER A 130 -0.42 -9.41 -1.80
CA SER A 130 -1.14 -10.67 -1.59
C SER A 130 -1.71 -11.23 -2.89
N GLU A 131 -2.25 -10.36 -3.74
CA GLU A 131 -2.84 -10.72 -5.03
C GLU A 131 -1.75 -11.19 -6.00
N MET A 132 -0.65 -10.46 -6.08
CA MET A 132 0.47 -10.84 -6.96
C MET A 132 1.14 -12.13 -6.48
N ALA A 133 1.26 -12.35 -5.18
CA ALA A 133 1.76 -13.60 -4.63
C ALA A 133 0.83 -14.78 -4.96
N SER A 134 -0.50 -14.61 -4.79
CA SER A 134 -1.47 -15.65 -5.12
C SER A 134 -1.53 -15.96 -6.62
N LEU A 135 -1.48 -14.93 -7.47
CA LEU A 135 -1.42 -15.11 -8.93
C LEU A 135 -0.11 -15.76 -9.36
N SER A 136 1.01 -15.44 -8.71
CA SER A 136 2.32 -16.01 -9.04
C SER A 136 2.38 -17.51 -8.83
N ASP A 137 1.68 -18.04 -7.83
CA ASP A 137 1.58 -19.48 -7.56
C ASP A 137 0.94 -20.25 -8.73
N LEU A 138 -0.10 -19.68 -9.35
CA LEU A 138 -0.77 -20.26 -10.51
C LEU A 138 0.15 -20.41 -11.74
N TRP A 139 1.24 -19.65 -11.79
CA TRP A 139 2.21 -19.63 -12.89
C TRP A 139 3.57 -20.21 -12.50
N GLN A 140 3.63 -20.98 -11.40
CA GLN A 140 4.85 -21.63 -10.90
C GLN A 140 6.02 -20.66 -10.65
N ALA A 141 5.71 -19.40 -10.32
CA ALA A 141 6.71 -18.42 -9.92
C ALA A 141 7.13 -18.65 -8.44
N SER A 142 8.29 -18.13 -8.07
CA SER A 142 8.74 -18.17 -6.69
C SER A 142 7.92 -17.19 -5.82
N VAL A 143 6.87 -17.68 -5.15
CA VAL A 143 5.96 -16.91 -4.29
C VAL A 143 6.75 -16.13 -3.22
N ASP A 144 7.75 -16.75 -2.59
CA ASP A 144 8.59 -16.11 -1.58
C ASP A 144 9.37 -14.93 -2.16
N ARG A 145 9.93 -15.06 -3.37
CA ARG A 145 10.63 -13.97 -4.06
C ARG A 145 9.68 -12.85 -4.45
N VAL A 146 8.49 -13.17 -4.95
CA VAL A 146 7.46 -12.17 -5.27
C VAL A 146 7.04 -11.43 -4.01
N ALA A 147 6.76 -12.13 -2.93
CA ALA A 147 6.41 -11.51 -1.64
C ALA A 147 7.55 -10.62 -1.10
N ALA A 148 8.80 -11.08 -1.19
CA ALA A 148 9.98 -10.30 -0.80
C ALA A 148 10.17 -9.04 -1.65
N ALA A 149 9.95 -9.13 -2.97
CA ALA A 149 10.01 -7.99 -3.87
C ALA A 149 8.98 -6.91 -3.50
N HIS A 150 7.74 -7.31 -3.26
CA HIS A 150 6.68 -6.40 -2.85
C HIS A 150 6.95 -5.77 -1.47
N ALA A 151 7.46 -6.55 -0.51
CA ALA A 151 7.84 -6.03 0.81
C ALA A 151 8.95 -4.98 0.70
N THR A 152 10.02 -5.28 -0.05
CA THR A 152 11.13 -4.35 -0.30
C THR A 152 10.65 -3.06 -0.95
N ARG A 153 9.79 -3.15 -1.98
CA ARG A 153 9.23 -1.97 -2.65
C ARG A 153 8.37 -1.14 -1.72
N VAL A 154 7.45 -1.75 -0.97
CA VAL A 154 6.60 -1.03 -0.02
C VAL A 154 7.46 -0.32 1.03
N MET A 155 8.48 -0.98 1.57
CA MET A 155 9.41 -0.38 2.53
C MET A 155 10.07 0.88 1.93
N LEU A 156 10.64 0.78 0.72
CA LEU A 156 11.26 1.91 0.04
C LEU A 156 10.27 3.05 -0.21
N VAL A 157 9.10 2.75 -0.77
CA VAL A 157 8.09 3.74 -1.17
C VAL A 157 7.54 4.50 0.04
N VAL A 158 7.23 3.77 1.13
CA VAL A 158 6.70 4.34 2.38
C VAL A 158 7.73 5.23 3.10
N LEU A 159 9.02 5.04 2.83
CA LEU A 159 10.07 5.93 3.33
C LEU A 159 10.25 7.15 2.41
N VAL A 160 10.48 6.88 1.13
CA VAL A 160 10.95 7.90 0.17
C VAL A 160 9.83 8.89 -0.21
N VAL A 161 8.62 8.40 -0.49
CA VAL A 161 7.54 9.26 -0.99
C VAL A 161 7.09 10.31 0.03
N PRO A 162 6.81 9.97 1.31
CA PRO A 162 6.46 10.98 2.29
C PRO A 162 7.56 12.01 2.54
N LEU A 163 8.83 11.56 2.57
CA LEU A 163 9.98 12.46 2.71
C LEU A 163 10.09 13.40 1.52
N ALA A 164 9.98 12.89 0.30
CA ALA A 164 10.03 13.70 -0.92
C ALA A 164 8.94 14.77 -0.94
N VAL A 165 7.70 14.38 -0.59
CA VAL A 165 6.56 15.32 -0.54
C VAL A 165 6.77 16.39 0.54
N THR A 166 7.31 16.01 1.70
CA THR A 166 7.59 16.97 2.78
C THR A 166 8.68 17.98 2.37
N VAL A 167 9.70 17.53 1.65
CA VAL A 167 10.81 18.39 1.18
C VAL A 167 10.36 19.36 0.07
N VAL A 168 9.47 18.91 -0.82
CA VAL A 168 8.95 19.75 -1.92
C VAL A 168 8.01 20.85 -1.41
N GLY A 169 7.58 20.79 -0.13
CA GLY A 169 6.66 21.77 0.45
C GLY A 169 5.28 21.60 -0.20
N ALA A 170 4.49 20.65 0.25
CA ALA A 170 3.10 20.59 -0.13
C ALA A 170 2.39 21.81 0.44
N ASP A 171 1.94 22.74 -0.41
CA ASP A 171 0.93 23.73 -0.03
C ASP A 171 -0.34 22.94 0.30
N ALA A 172 -0.44 22.58 1.57
CA ALA A 172 -1.49 21.71 2.04
C ALA A 172 -2.82 22.46 2.04
N ALA A 173 -3.68 22.13 1.11
CA ALA A 173 -5.09 22.47 1.26
C ALA A 173 -5.60 21.86 2.58
N PRO A 174 -6.37 22.60 3.39
CA PRO A 174 -6.80 22.12 4.69
C PRO A 174 -7.59 20.82 4.54
N ALA A 175 -7.12 19.75 5.18
CA ALA A 175 -7.82 18.48 5.20
C ALA A 175 -9.22 18.63 5.80
N VAL A 176 -10.21 18.23 5.03
CA VAL A 176 -11.64 18.51 5.24
C VAL A 176 -12.27 17.74 6.40
N VAL A 177 -11.60 16.80 7.03
CA VAL A 177 -12.22 15.97 8.10
C VAL A 177 -11.68 16.32 9.49
N ARG A 178 -11.81 17.60 9.88
CA ARG A 178 -11.73 18.04 11.28
C ARG A 178 -13.15 18.31 11.77
N GLY A 179 -13.83 17.27 12.24
CA GLY A 179 -15.11 17.39 12.92
C GLY A 179 -15.00 16.85 14.34
N ASP A 180 -15.97 17.17 15.17
CA ASP A 180 -16.11 16.57 16.48
C ASP A 180 -16.42 15.09 16.37
N VAL A 181 -15.94 14.31 17.34
CA VAL A 181 -16.21 12.89 17.43
C VAL A 181 -17.60 12.68 18.02
N ASP A 182 -18.54 12.26 17.20
CA ASP A 182 -19.86 11.80 17.63
C ASP A 182 -19.83 10.28 17.79
N TRP A 183 -19.82 9.82 19.01
CA TRP A 183 -19.67 8.40 19.33
C TRP A 183 -20.79 7.53 18.80
N LEU A 184 -22.04 8.03 18.73
CA LEU A 184 -23.17 7.30 18.18
C LEU A 184 -23.00 7.11 16.68
N ARG A 185 -22.69 8.17 15.96
CA ARG A 185 -22.43 8.11 14.51
C ARG A 185 -21.21 7.28 14.19
N LEU A 186 -20.16 7.36 15.02
CA LEU A 186 -18.98 6.52 14.87
C LEU A 186 -19.32 5.04 15.03
N ALA A 187 -20.16 4.69 16.01
CA ALA A 187 -20.64 3.31 16.19
C ALA A 187 -21.46 2.83 15.00
N LEU A 188 -22.31 3.68 14.42
CA LEU A 188 -23.08 3.35 13.20
C LEU A 188 -22.16 3.16 12.00
N VAL A 189 -21.19 4.04 11.80
CA VAL A 189 -20.16 3.90 10.74
C VAL A 189 -19.37 2.61 10.93
N ALA A 190 -18.99 2.27 12.17
CA ALA A 190 -18.27 1.04 12.48
C ALA A 190 -19.12 -0.19 12.13
N ALA A 191 -20.36 -0.25 12.54
CA ALA A 191 -21.28 -1.36 12.24
C ALA A 191 -21.51 -1.50 10.73
N ALA A 192 -21.82 -0.40 10.03
CA ALA A 192 -22.03 -0.40 8.59
C ALA A 192 -20.77 -0.82 7.82
N SER A 193 -19.60 -0.34 8.23
CA SER A 193 -18.32 -0.69 7.59
C SER A 193 -17.98 -2.18 7.77
N LEU A 194 -18.27 -2.77 8.94
CA LEU A 194 -18.10 -4.22 9.16
C LEU A 194 -19.08 -5.05 8.31
N ALA A 195 -20.31 -4.57 8.11
CA ALA A 195 -21.24 -5.20 7.16
C ALA A 195 -20.70 -5.15 5.73
N GLY A 196 -20.08 -4.03 5.33
CA GLY A 196 -19.37 -3.91 4.05
C GLY A 196 -18.23 -4.91 3.91
N VAL A 197 -17.42 -5.08 4.96
CA VAL A 197 -16.36 -6.11 4.98
C VAL A 197 -16.95 -7.50 4.79
N ALA A 198 -18.04 -7.83 5.51
CA ALA A 198 -18.70 -9.12 5.40
C ALA A 198 -19.22 -9.37 3.97
N LEU A 199 -19.88 -8.39 3.37
CA LEU A 199 -20.39 -8.47 2.00
C LEU A 199 -19.26 -8.71 0.99
N PHE A 200 -18.16 -7.94 1.06
CA PHE A 200 -17.02 -8.08 0.15
C PHE A 200 -16.33 -9.44 0.30
N ARG A 201 -16.27 -9.97 1.52
CA ARG A 201 -15.76 -11.33 1.77
C ARG A 201 -16.66 -12.40 1.18
N LEU A 202 -17.99 -12.27 1.30
CA LEU A 202 -18.96 -13.20 0.73
C LEU A 202 -18.88 -13.24 -0.80
N VAL A 203 -18.66 -12.08 -1.43
CA VAL A 203 -18.51 -11.98 -2.90
C VAL A 203 -17.10 -12.38 -3.37
N GLY A 204 -16.15 -12.59 -2.44
CA GLY A 204 -14.78 -12.97 -2.79
C GLY A 204 -13.90 -11.82 -3.29
N ILE A 205 -14.27 -10.56 -3.01
CA ILE A 205 -13.48 -9.41 -3.42
C ILE A 205 -12.20 -9.34 -2.57
N PRO A 206 -11.01 -9.24 -3.19
CA PRO A 206 -9.75 -9.15 -2.47
C PRO A 206 -9.66 -7.85 -1.65
N ASN A 207 -8.83 -7.85 -0.61
CA ASN A 207 -8.69 -6.69 0.30
C ASN A 207 -10.00 -6.19 0.91
N ALA A 208 -10.94 -7.07 1.19
CA ALA A 208 -12.28 -6.76 1.70
C ALA A 208 -12.26 -5.83 2.93
N TRP A 209 -11.23 -5.93 3.79
CA TRP A 209 -11.08 -5.09 4.98
C TRP A 209 -10.82 -3.60 4.67
N VAL A 210 -10.16 -3.29 3.56
CA VAL A 210 -10.00 -1.91 3.09
C VAL A 210 -11.15 -1.52 2.17
N LEU A 211 -11.39 -2.33 1.11
CA LEU A 211 -12.32 -1.94 0.06
C LEU A 211 -13.77 -1.99 0.50
N GLY A 212 -14.17 -2.99 1.31
CA GLY A 212 -15.53 -3.10 1.83
C GLY A 212 -15.87 -1.97 2.80
N THR A 213 -14.92 -1.64 3.68
CA THR A 213 -15.05 -0.52 4.62
C THR A 213 -15.13 0.81 3.87
N LEU A 214 -14.19 1.04 2.96
CA LEU A 214 -14.13 2.25 2.13
C LEU A 214 -15.42 2.43 1.32
N ALA A 215 -15.89 1.39 0.63
CA ALA A 215 -17.06 1.47 -0.23
C ALA A 215 -18.33 1.86 0.54
N VAL A 216 -18.53 1.28 1.72
CA VAL A 216 -19.70 1.60 2.55
C VAL A 216 -19.60 3.01 3.11
N VAL A 217 -18.47 3.39 3.70
CA VAL A 217 -18.31 4.72 4.32
C VAL A 217 -18.33 5.82 3.26
N ALA A 218 -17.68 5.60 2.11
CA ALA A 218 -17.75 6.51 0.98
C ALA A 218 -19.17 6.64 0.42
N GLY A 219 -19.89 5.51 0.28
CA GLY A 219 -21.29 5.51 -0.14
C GLY A 219 -22.19 6.30 0.79
N MET A 220 -22.01 6.18 2.10
CA MET A 220 -22.74 6.99 3.09
C MET A 220 -22.42 8.49 2.94
N GLY A 221 -21.13 8.85 2.75
CA GLY A 221 -20.70 10.24 2.55
C GLY A 221 -21.23 10.85 1.24
N ILE A 222 -21.16 10.11 0.13
CA ILE A 222 -21.72 10.50 -1.18
C ILE A 222 -23.23 10.63 -1.08
N GLY A 223 -23.92 9.79 -0.29
CA GLY A 223 -25.35 9.87 0.00
C GLY A 223 -25.74 11.05 0.90
N GLY A 224 -24.80 11.93 1.27
CA GLY A 224 -25.07 13.13 2.08
C GLY A 224 -25.25 12.88 3.57
N MET A 225 -24.91 11.68 4.08
CA MET A 225 -25.00 11.38 5.50
C MET A 225 -23.91 12.15 6.28
N ARG A 226 -24.29 12.75 7.41
CA ARG A 226 -23.34 13.38 8.32
C ARG A 226 -22.59 12.29 9.11
N LEU A 227 -21.35 12.05 8.74
CA LEU A 227 -20.48 11.06 9.37
C LEU A 227 -19.67 11.69 10.52
N SER A 228 -19.25 10.88 11.49
CA SER A 228 -18.36 11.30 12.57
C SER A 228 -16.91 11.31 12.11
N ALA A 229 -16.11 12.24 12.62
CA ALA A 229 -14.67 12.17 12.50
C ALA A 229 -14.10 10.94 13.23
N LEU A 230 -12.99 10.41 12.74
CA LEU A 230 -12.28 9.32 13.40
C LEU A 230 -11.36 9.87 14.50
N PRO A 231 -11.39 9.35 15.74
CA PRO A 231 -10.47 9.77 16.79
C PRO A 231 -9.00 9.61 16.36
N ALA A 232 -8.17 10.61 16.63
CA ALA A 232 -6.78 10.63 16.20
C ALA A 232 -5.96 9.43 16.75
N TRP A 233 -6.26 8.99 17.98
CA TRP A 233 -5.61 7.82 18.57
C TRP A 233 -5.98 6.52 17.83
N LEU A 234 -7.21 6.39 17.35
CA LEU A 234 -7.65 5.21 16.59
C LEU A 234 -6.98 5.17 15.22
N ALA A 235 -6.88 6.32 14.54
CA ALA A 235 -6.11 6.43 13.31
C ALA A 235 -4.62 6.08 13.49
N ALA A 236 -4.00 6.53 14.60
CA ALA A 236 -2.63 6.19 14.95
C ALA A 236 -2.47 4.68 15.23
N ALA A 237 -3.40 4.08 15.98
CA ALA A 237 -3.41 2.64 16.24
C ALA A 237 -3.54 1.83 14.95
N GLY A 238 -4.43 2.22 14.02
CA GLY A 238 -4.56 1.59 12.71
C GLY A 238 -3.26 1.64 11.90
N GLN A 239 -2.59 2.78 11.88
CA GLN A 239 -1.28 2.94 11.23
C GLN A 239 -0.21 2.02 11.84
N MET A 240 -0.14 1.97 13.16
CA MET A 240 0.80 1.11 13.89
C MET A 240 0.55 -0.38 13.61
N LEU A 241 -0.70 -0.81 13.58
CA LEU A 241 -1.07 -2.19 13.25
C LEU A 241 -0.64 -2.58 11.83
N ILE A 242 -0.80 -1.68 10.85
CA ILE A 242 -0.28 -1.89 9.49
C ILE A 242 1.24 -1.93 9.51
N GLY A 243 1.91 -1.01 10.22
CA GLY A 243 3.37 -0.97 10.35
C GLY A 243 3.93 -2.27 10.92
N ILE A 244 3.33 -2.80 12.01
CA ILE A 244 3.70 -4.11 12.60
C ILE A 244 3.51 -5.22 11.57
N SER A 245 2.35 -5.26 10.91
CA SER A 245 2.04 -6.32 9.93
C SER A 245 3.00 -6.34 8.75
N LEU A 246 3.41 -5.16 8.27
CA LEU A 246 4.40 -5.03 7.21
C LEU A 246 5.82 -5.35 7.70
N GLY A 247 6.21 -4.85 8.87
CA GLY A 247 7.53 -5.09 9.46
C GLY A 247 7.78 -6.57 9.77
N CYS A 248 6.77 -7.29 10.20
CA CYS A 248 6.86 -8.73 10.45
C CYS A 248 7.08 -9.60 9.20
N ARG A 249 6.94 -9.06 7.99
CA ARG A 249 7.25 -9.78 6.74
C ARG A 249 8.76 -9.95 6.54
N PHE A 250 9.58 -9.13 7.19
CA PHE A 250 11.03 -9.23 7.15
C PHE A 250 11.50 -10.22 8.22
N GLY A 251 12.15 -11.31 7.81
CA GLY A 251 12.62 -12.34 8.73
C GLY A 251 14.14 -12.45 8.75
N PRO A 252 14.70 -13.24 9.69
CA PRO A 252 16.12 -13.60 9.69
C PRO A 252 16.52 -14.19 8.34
N GLY A 253 17.61 -13.71 7.77
CA GLY A 253 18.08 -14.18 6.46
C GLY A 253 17.35 -13.61 5.24
N PHE A 254 16.38 -12.70 5.42
CA PHE A 254 15.67 -12.03 4.30
C PHE A 254 16.67 -11.51 3.25
N VAL A 255 17.67 -10.74 3.68
CA VAL A 255 18.67 -10.16 2.77
C VAL A 255 19.64 -11.23 2.24
N ARG A 256 19.96 -12.26 3.03
CA ARG A 256 20.97 -13.27 2.68
C ARG A 256 20.50 -14.29 1.65
N ARG A 257 19.19 -14.56 1.56
CA ARG A 257 18.65 -15.61 0.67
C ARG A 257 18.79 -15.32 -0.81
N SER A 258 18.72 -14.06 -1.24
CA SER A 258 18.83 -13.66 -2.65
C SER A 258 19.29 -12.21 -2.79
N PRO A 259 20.53 -11.86 -2.42
CA PRO A 259 20.97 -10.45 -2.38
C PRO A 259 20.96 -9.80 -3.76
N ALA A 260 21.38 -10.52 -4.80
CA ALA A 260 21.36 -10.01 -6.18
C ALA A 260 19.93 -9.74 -6.69
N PHE A 261 18.96 -10.60 -6.35
CA PHE A 261 17.57 -10.37 -6.70
C PHE A 261 16.99 -9.15 -5.96
N LEU A 262 17.26 -9.02 -4.66
CA LEU A 262 16.78 -7.90 -3.86
C LEU A 262 17.40 -6.57 -4.32
N SER A 263 18.69 -6.55 -4.69
CA SER A 263 19.33 -5.36 -5.26
C SER A 263 18.72 -5.00 -6.62
N GLY A 264 18.40 -5.98 -7.45
CA GLY A 264 17.67 -5.77 -8.70
C GLY A 264 16.26 -5.19 -8.47
N ILE A 265 15.51 -5.72 -7.50
CA ILE A 265 14.19 -5.18 -7.11
C ILE A 265 14.31 -3.76 -6.57
N LEU A 266 15.34 -3.47 -5.76
CA LEU A 266 15.59 -2.12 -5.27
C LEU A 266 15.86 -1.16 -6.43
N GLY A 267 16.71 -1.55 -7.38
CA GLY A 267 16.99 -0.75 -8.58
C GLY A 267 15.74 -0.50 -9.43
N VAL A 268 14.93 -1.54 -9.69
CA VAL A 268 13.64 -1.41 -10.38
C VAL A 268 12.70 -0.49 -9.62
N SER A 269 12.63 -0.59 -8.28
CA SER A 269 11.75 0.24 -7.45
C SER A 269 12.18 1.70 -7.43
N VAL A 270 13.49 1.98 -7.39
CA VAL A 270 14.03 3.35 -7.54
C VAL A 270 13.72 3.90 -8.94
N GLY A 271 13.96 3.12 -9.99
CA GLY A 271 13.60 3.50 -11.36
C GLY A 271 12.10 3.81 -11.50
N PHE A 272 11.24 3.04 -10.84
CA PHE A 272 9.81 3.30 -10.76
C PHE A 272 9.50 4.65 -10.08
N LEU A 273 10.11 4.91 -8.93
CA LEU A 273 9.90 6.18 -8.21
C LEU A 273 10.36 7.38 -9.03
N LEU A 274 11.49 7.28 -9.71
CA LEU A 274 11.98 8.35 -10.58
C LEU A 274 11.04 8.56 -11.78
N ALA A 275 10.60 7.48 -12.44
CA ALA A 275 9.67 7.55 -13.56
C ALA A 275 8.30 8.14 -13.12
N THR A 276 7.81 7.76 -11.94
CA THR A 276 6.57 8.35 -11.39
C THR A 276 6.76 9.83 -11.03
N ALA A 277 7.91 10.24 -10.49
CA ALA A 277 8.18 11.65 -10.20
C ALA A 277 8.24 12.49 -11.48
N VAL A 278 8.92 12.01 -12.53
CA VAL A 278 8.95 12.68 -13.84
C VAL A 278 7.56 12.73 -14.47
N GLY A 279 6.81 11.62 -14.43
CA GLY A 279 5.44 11.57 -14.93
C GLY A 279 4.50 12.50 -14.17
N ALA A 280 4.60 12.56 -12.84
CA ALA A 280 3.82 13.46 -12.00
C ALA A 280 4.14 14.92 -12.29
N ALA A 281 5.42 15.28 -12.48
CA ALA A 281 5.83 16.63 -12.86
C ALA A 281 5.29 17.04 -14.25
N ALA A 282 5.37 16.13 -15.22
CA ALA A 282 4.81 16.37 -16.56
C ALA A 282 3.28 16.53 -16.52
N LEU A 283 2.58 15.71 -15.75
CA LEU A 283 1.13 15.80 -15.61
C LEU A 283 0.70 17.07 -14.83
N ALA A 284 1.47 17.49 -13.83
CA ALA A 284 1.20 18.72 -13.07
C ALA A 284 1.27 19.98 -13.95
N SER A 285 2.08 19.97 -15.00
CA SER A 285 2.15 21.07 -15.97
C SER A 285 0.98 21.10 -16.96
N MET A 286 0.16 20.03 -17.02
CA MET A 286 -0.93 19.86 -17.99
C MET A 286 -2.32 19.77 -17.34
N ALA A 287 -2.38 19.50 -16.05
CA ALA A 287 -3.61 19.33 -15.29
C ALA A 287 -3.62 20.31 -14.11
N ASP A 288 -4.79 20.74 -13.67
CA ASP A 288 -4.97 21.61 -12.49
C ASP A 288 -4.80 20.82 -11.18
N LEU A 289 -3.75 19.97 -11.11
CA LEU A 289 -3.46 19.14 -9.97
C LEU A 289 -2.00 19.36 -9.53
N THR A 290 -1.79 19.38 -8.22
CA THR A 290 -0.44 19.61 -7.67
C THR A 290 0.47 18.39 -7.85
N PHE A 291 1.77 18.63 -8.01
CA PHE A 291 2.78 17.58 -8.12
C PHE A 291 2.70 16.54 -6.97
N PRO A 292 2.56 16.92 -5.67
CA PRO A 292 2.43 15.96 -4.59
C PRO A 292 1.20 15.03 -4.72
N ASN A 293 0.05 15.55 -5.15
CA ASN A 293 -1.15 14.75 -5.38
C ASN A 293 -0.93 13.70 -6.48
N LEU A 294 -0.33 14.11 -7.59
CA LEU A 294 -0.02 13.23 -8.71
C LEU A 294 1.08 12.22 -8.36
N LEU A 295 2.11 12.64 -7.61
CA LEU A 295 3.17 11.75 -7.17
C LEU A 295 2.61 10.61 -6.30
N LEU A 296 1.76 10.92 -5.31
CA LEU A 296 1.13 9.89 -4.47
C LEU A 296 0.17 9.00 -5.27
N SER A 297 -0.62 9.59 -6.16
CA SER A 297 -1.59 8.86 -6.99
C SER A 297 -0.91 7.87 -7.93
N PHE A 298 0.28 8.21 -8.42
CA PHE A 298 1.03 7.41 -9.38
C PHE A 298 2.07 6.48 -8.72
N ALA A 299 2.51 6.75 -7.49
CA ALA A 299 3.55 5.98 -6.80
C ALA A 299 3.21 4.48 -6.71
N PRO A 300 4.20 3.58 -6.81
CA PRO A 300 4.00 2.13 -6.76
C PRO A 300 3.82 1.60 -5.32
N GLY A 301 3.08 2.33 -4.48
CA GLY A 301 2.72 1.97 -3.11
C GLY A 301 1.41 1.20 -3.00
N GLY A 302 1.07 0.77 -1.80
CA GLY A 302 -0.25 0.19 -1.48
C GLY A 302 -1.29 1.28 -1.22
N ILE A 303 -2.58 0.93 -1.36
CA ILE A 303 -3.71 1.84 -1.09
C ILE A 303 -3.60 2.43 0.31
N ALA A 304 -3.41 1.59 1.33
CA ALA A 304 -3.39 2.01 2.72
C ALA A 304 -2.25 3.01 3.00
N GLU A 305 -1.04 2.70 2.55
CA GLU A 305 0.16 3.48 2.83
C GLU A 305 0.12 4.85 2.15
N MET A 306 -0.26 4.89 0.88
CA MET A 306 -0.32 6.16 0.12
C MET A 306 -1.47 7.05 0.59
N SER A 307 -2.61 6.48 0.93
CA SER A 307 -3.74 7.25 1.44
C SER A 307 -3.50 7.79 2.86
N ILE A 308 -2.79 7.04 3.71
CA ILE A 308 -2.33 7.55 5.02
C ILE A 308 -1.41 8.75 4.79
N THR A 309 -0.49 8.63 3.83
CA THR A 309 0.44 9.71 3.47
C THR A 309 -0.33 10.94 3.00
N ALA A 310 -1.27 10.77 2.08
CA ALA A 310 -2.14 11.86 1.59
C ALA A 310 -2.90 12.53 2.74
N SER A 311 -3.55 11.73 3.60
CA SER A 311 -4.31 12.23 4.75
C SER A 311 -3.45 13.02 5.74
N ARG A 312 -2.22 12.58 6.00
CA ARG A 312 -1.31 13.24 6.95
C ARG A 312 -0.64 14.50 6.40
N LEU A 313 -0.44 14.54 5.10
CA LEU A 313 0.15 15.69 4.42
C LEU A 313 -0.92 16.65 3.85
N ASN A 314 -2.19 16.44 4.22
CA ASN A 314 -3.35 17.24 3.78
C ASN A 314 -3.48 17.33 2.25
N LEU A 315 -3.24 16.21 1.56
CA LEU A 315 -3.37 16.07 0.13
C LEU A 315 -4.73 15.49 -0.26
N ASP A 316 -5.00 15.38 -1.55
CA ASP A 316 -6.25 14.83 -2.10
C ASP A 316 -6.33 13.31 -1.90
N VAL A 317 -6.86 12.89 -0.73
CA VAL A 317 -7.04 11.47 -0.38
C VAL A 317 -7.93 10.74 -1.39
N PRO A 318 -9.09 11.26 -1.83
CA PRO A 318 -9.94 10.62 -2.83
C PRO A 318 -9.24 10.33 -4.15
N LEU A 319 -8.49 11.28 -4.70
CA LEU A 319 -7.73 11.09 -5.93
C LEU A 319 -6.69 9.97 -5.79
N VAL A 320 -5.94 9.97 -4.68
CA VAL A 320 -4.94 8.94 -4.39
C VAL A 320 -5.59 7.57 -4.25
N VAL A 321 -6.67 7.48 -3.48
CA VAL A 321 -7.41 6.21 -3.27
C VAL A 321 -7.98 5.69 -4.59
N ALA A 322 -8.67 6.53 -5.36
CA ALA A 322 -9.26 6.14 -6.64
C ALA A 322 -8.19 5.63 -7.63
N SER A 323 -7.07 6.34 -7.73
CA SER A 323 -5.95 5.94 -8.61
C SER A 323 -5.40 4.57 -8.24
N HIS A 324 -5.24 4.29 -6.95
CA HIS A 324 -4.73 2.99 -6.49
C HIS A 324 -5.75 1.87 -6.66
N ILE A 325 -7.06 2.13 -6.45
CA ILE A 325 -8.11 1.14 -6.67
C ILE A 325 -8.19 0.77 -8.16
N VAL A 326 -8.23 1.76 -9.05
CA VAL A 326 -8.28 1.53 -10.51
C VAL A 326 -7.07 0.73 -10.95
N ARG A 327 -5.86 1.10 -10.51
CA ARG A 327 -4.63 0.36 -10.81
C ARG A 327 -4.68 -1.08 -10.32
N MET A 328 -5.07 -1.31 -9.06
CA MET A 328 -5.16 -2.67 -8.50
C MET A 328 -6.20 -3.52 -9.23
N THR A 329 -7.37 -2.97 -9.49
CA THR A 329 -8.44 -3.67 -10.20
C THR A 329 -7.99 -4.04 -11.62
N LEU A 330 -7.41 -3.08 -12.34
CA LEU A 330 -6.89 -3.30 -13.68
C LEU A 330 -5.81 -4.39 -13.69
N LEU A 331 -4.86 -4.34 -12.76
CA LEU A 331 -3.81 -5.35 -12.64
C LEU A 331 -4.36 -6.72 -12.26
N THR A 332 -5.24 -6.80 -11.27
CA THR A 332 -5.79 -8.10 -10.83
C THR A 332 -6.59 -8.77 -11.95
N MET A 333 -7.37 -8.01 -12.72
CA MET A 333 -8.16 -8.55 -13.83
C MET A 333 -7.30 -8.90 -15.06
N LEU A 334 -6.34 -8.06 -15.39
CA LEU A 334 -5.58 -8.20 -16.64
C LEU A 334 -4.24 -8.92 -16.48
N ALA A 335 -3.72 -9.12 -15.26
CA ALA A 335 -2.41 -9.72 -15.04
C ALA A 335 -2.21 -11.07 -15.76
N PRO A 336 -3.18 -12.01 -15.80
CA PRO A 336 -3.01 -13.26 -16.53
C PRO A 336 -2.84 -13.04 -18.04
N GLY A 337 -3.60 -12.11 -18.63
CA GLY A 337 -3.52 -11.75 -20.05
C GLY A 337 -2.20 -11.05 -20.39
N ILE A 338 -1.83 -10.05 -19.56
CA ILE A 338 -0.59 -9.28 -19.72
C ILE A 338 0.63 -10.21 -19.56
N PHE A 339 0.59 -11.15 -18.60
CA PHE A 339 1.67 -12.13 -18.44
C PHE A 339 1.84 -13.02 -19.66
N ARG A 340 0.74 -13.52 -20.27
CA ARG A 340 0.81 -14.31 -21.50
C ARG A 340 1.46 -13.53 -22.65
N LEU A 341 1.10 -12.25 -22.79
CA LEU A 341 1.70 -11.34 -23.77
C LEU A 341 3.19 -11.14 -23.49
N PHE A 342 3.55 -10.82 -22.24
CA PHE A 342 4.94 -10.66 -21.80
C PHE A 342 5.78 -11.90 -22.08
N ALA A 343 5.28 -13.09 -21.73
CA ALA A 343 5.97 -14.37 -21.97
C ALA A 343 6.19 -14.66 -23.46
N ARG A 344 5.21 -14.31 -24.33
CA ARG A 344 5.36 -14.44 -25.81
C ARG A 344 6.45 -13.50 -26.32
N LEU A 345 6.45 -12.24 -25.89
CA LEU A 345 7.47 -11.27 -26.31
C LEU A 345 8.88 -11.69 -25.87
N CYS A 346 9.02 -12.22 -24.64
CA CYS A 346 10.29 -12.72 -24.16
C CYS A 346 10.80 -13.93 -24.96
N ARG A 347 9.93 -14.89 -25.29
CA ARG A 347 10.30 -16.05 -26.13
C ARG A 347 10.78 -15.62 -27.51
N ALA A 348 10.06 -14.70 -28.14
CA ALA A 348 10.43 -14.17 -29.46
C ALA A 348 11.80 -13.45 -29.45
N THR A 349 12.17 -12.86 -28.33
CA THR A 349 13.47 -12.17 -28.17
C THR A 349 14.62 -13.17 -27.93
N ILE A 350 14.35 -14.27 -27.22
CA ILE A 350 15.36 -15.32 -26.93
C ILE A 350 15.63 -16.18 -28.16
N SER A 351 14.60 -16.47 -29.00
CA SER A 351 14.76 -17.29 -30.23
C SER A 351 15.48 -16.55 -31.37
N ARG A 352 15.70 -15.24 -31.24
CA ARG A 352 16.43 -14.41 -32.23
C ARG A 352 17.91 -14.17 -31.88
N ARG A 353 18.37 -14.71 -30.75
CA ARG A 353 19.79 -14.73 -30.33
C ARG A 353 20.35 -16.14 -30.31
#